data_703203e43934430e66a68b4fbb2908b0
#
_entry.id   703203e43934430e66a68b4fbb2908b0
#
_cell.length_a   1.000
_cell.length_b   1.000
_cell.length_c   1.000
_cell.angle_alpha   90.00
_cell.angle_beta   90.00
_cell.angle_gamma   90.00
#
_symmetry.space_group_name_H-M   'P 1'
#
loop_
_entity.id
_entity.type
_entity.pdbx_description
1 polymer ?
#
loop_
_entity_poly.entity_id
_entity_poly.type
_entity_poly.pdbx_seq_one_letter_code
_entity_poly.pdbx_strand_id
1 'polypeptide(L)'
;MKAAHSLALLLCAAALPLSVQAAEIFPIGNIVVSVEGNGSNTGTYTDNQAAPLSLFSFNVTGTSSATLTGTLMLPQTASGSNNPISGEYGSSSEGSLQLTADGKNLLIMGYGVNAATFNANPAAFGSNDLTKPGALAQSTSALVPRVVAVIGPNGNVDTSTALTNVFNQNNPRSVASVDGTSFYVSGQGTGSDQTAGVFYAAKGATTATPITGHDTDSKGSVTVADTTQDTRQVQIVNGQLVVSTDTKGGKNNARSFIGTVGTGLPTTDLNAGPTMLTGFGNTGGTGKYTITAANTNGINVPGTVINLSPEDYFFANSTTLYVADSGAPKNDSAQTSDPNTALGDGGLQKWSLVGGTWVLDYTLSDGLNLVANTHTCLVAGVATPCGTSGLFGLTGEVVGDDVELFATNFTLGDTDQTYLYGITDVLGDTTGPSDESFTELFAAPADTTLKGVSFAPVPEPGTWALLLGGFAMIGGLLRRRRPDGLAA
;
A
#
# COMPACT_ATOMS: atom_id res chain seq x y z
N MET A 1 -11.20 -67.77 -53.52
CA MET A 1 -10.80 -66.37 -53.56
C MET A 1 -11.26 -65.68 -52.30
N LYS A 2 -10.33 -65.39 -51.39
CA LYS A 2 -10.66 -64.71 -50.12
C LYS A 2 -10.25 -63.23 -50.32
N ALA A 3 -11.24 -62.34 -50.20
CA ALA A 3 -10.99 -60.90 -50.22
C ALA A 3 -10.62 -60.41 -48.81
N ALA A 4 -9.47 -59.83 -48.66
CA ALA A 4 -9.00 -59.17 -47.44
C ALA A 4 -9.52 -57.71 -47.43
N HIS A 5 -10.24 -57.37 -46.40
CA HIS A 5 -10.66 -55.96 -46.18
C HIS A 5 -9.64 -55.31 -45.22
N SER A 6 -8.85 -54.40 -45.72
CA SER A 6 -7.98 -53.56 -44.91
C SER A 6 -8.77 -52.43 -44.31
N LEU A 7 -8.84 -52.39 -42.98
CA LEU A 7 -9.47 -51.34 -42.18
C LEU A 7 -8.41 -50.26 -41.91
N ALA A 8 -8.47 -49.14 -42.59
CA ALA A 8 -7.61 -47.99 -42.34
C ALA A 8 -8.18 -47.21 -41.12
N LEU A 9 -7.44 -47.20 -40.01
CA LEU A 9 -7.72 -46.37 -38.83
C LEU A 9 -7.22 -44.96 -39.10
N LEU A 10 -8.15 -44.03 -39.36
CA LEU A 10 -7.85 -42.60 -39.39
C LEU A 10 -7.74 -42.09 -37.94
N LEU A 11 -6.52 -41.84 -37.47
CA LEU A 11 -6.29 -41.09 -36.23
C LEU A 11 -6.48 -39.60 -36.54
N CYS A 12 -7.65 -39.05 -36.24
CA CYS A 12 -7.80 -37.61 -36.11
C CYS A 12 -7.14 -37.14 -34.79
N ALA A 13 -5.92 -36.67 -34.89
CA ALA A 13 -5.28 -35.89 -33.82
C ALA A 13 -6.03 -34.54 -33.75
N ALA A 14 -6.92 -34.38 -32.79
CA ALA A 14 -7.46 -33.09 -32.44
C ALA A 14 -6.31 -32.26 -31.86
N ALA A 15 -5.75 -31.38 -32.66
CA ALA A 15 -4.85 -30.31 -32.16
C ALA A 15 -5.70 -29.43 -31.24
N LEU A 16 -5.52 -29.58 -29.94
CA LEU A 16 -6.00 -28.61 -28.96
C LEU A 16 -5.24 -27.32 -29.24
N PRO A 17 -5.91 -26.15 -29.38
CA PRO A 17 -5.19 -24.91 -29.42
C PRO A 17 -4.43 -24.78 -28.10
N LEU A 18 -3.11 -24.77 -28.18
CA LEU A 18 -2.27 -24.26 -27.10
C LEU A 18 -2.68 -22.79 -26.96
N SER A 19 -3.48 -22.50 -25.94
CA SER A 19 -3.67 -21.12 -25.50
C SER A 19 -2.27 -20.62 -25.15
N VAL A 20 -1.73 -19.73 -25.98
CA VAL A 20 -0.57 -18.92 -25.58
C VAL A 20 -1.10 -18.10 -24.41
N GLN A 21 -0.76 -18.51 -23.19
CA GLN A 21 -1.02 -17.74 -22.00
C GLN A 21 -0.22 -16.44 -22.18
N ALA A 22 -0.91 -15.31 -22.18
CA ALA A 22 -0.21 -14.01 -22.16
C ALA A 22 0.83 -14.05 -21.02
N ALA A 23 2.03 -13.58 -21.30
CA ALA A 23 3.06 -13.53 -20.28
C ALA A 23 2.49 -12.76 -19.06
N GLU A 24 2.64 -13.32 -17.88
CA GLU A 24 2.21 -12.67 -16.64
C GLU A 24 3.03 -11.39 -16.48
N ILE A 25 2.34 -10.27 -16.28
CA ILE A 25 2.99 -8.98 -15.99
C ILE A 25 3.63 -9.02 -14.61
N PHE A 26 3.03 -9.78 -13.71
CA PHE A 26 3.47 -9.95 -12.33
C PHE A 26 3.77 -11.44 -12.05
N PRO A 27 4.96 -11.94 -12.43
CA PRO A 27 5.37 -13.31 -12.10
C PRO A 27 5.38 -13.53 -10.58
N ILE A 28 4.99 -14.73 -10.15
CA ILE A 28 5.02 -15.14 -8.74
C ILE A 28 6.44 -14.97 -8.18
N GLY A 29 6.54 -14.41 -6.97
CA GLY A 29 7.81 -14.13 -6.31
C GLY A 29 8.45 -12.80 -6.70
N ASN A 30 7.88 -12.08 -7.68
CA ASN A 30 8.29 -10.71 -7.95
C ASN A 30 7.81 -9.76 -6.85
N ILE A 31 8.55 -8.66 -6.68
CA ILE A 31 8.12 -7.49 -5.92
C ILE A 31 7.50 -6.49 -6.90
N VAL A 32 6.39 -5.90 -6.51
CA VAL A 32 5.70 -4.85 -7.28
C VAL A 32 5.73 -3.56 -6.49
N VAL A 33 6.08 -2.47 -7.16
CA VAL A 33 6.17 -1.13 -6.56
C VAL A 33 5.22 -0.20 -7.31
N SER A 34 4.42 0.56 -6.57
CA SER A 34 3.61 1.64 -7.15
C SER A 34 4.47 2.86 -7.44
N VAL A 35 4.18 3.52 -8.56
CA VAL A 35 4.98 4.61 -9.09
C VAL A 35 4.07 5.75 -9.53
N GLU A 36 4.33 6.94 -9.07
CA GLU A 36 3.73 8.18 -9.56
C GLU A 36 4.67 8.80 -10.60
N GLY A 37 4.08 9.29 -11.70
CA GLY A 37 4.86 9.85 -12.81
C GLY A 37 4.99 8.91 -14.00
N ASN A 38 5.73 9.35 -15.02
CA ASN A 38 5.82 8.65 -16.30
C ASN A 38 7.25 8.29 -16.73
N GLY A 39 8.26 8.60 -15.93
CA GLY A 39 9.67 8.32 -16.26
C GLY A 39 10.18 9.02 -17.50
N SER A 40 9.57 10.14 -17.92
CA SER A 40 9.92 10.83 -19.17
C SER A 40 11.24 11.58 -19.12
N ASN A 41 11.79 11.82 -17.92
CA ASN A 41 13.00 12.62 -17.67
C ASN A 41 12.95 14.01 -18.30
N THR A 42 11.76 14.63 -18.31
CA THR A 42 11.52 15.94 -18.90
C THR A 42 11.25 17.03 -17.87
N GLY A 43 11.28 16.70 -16.55
CA GLY A 43 10.87 17.62 -15.48
C GLY A 43 9.40 18.01 -15.62
N THR A 44 8.56 17.08 -16.09
CA THR A 44 7.18 17.36 -16.45
C THR A 44 6.30 17.58 -15.24
N TYR A 45 6.60 16.88 -14.12
CA TYR A 45 5.81 16.94 -12.90
C TYR A 45 6.51 17.77 -11.84
N THR A 46 5.76 18.66 -11.24
CA THR A 46 6.14 19.40 -10.04
C THR A 46 5.32 18.89 -8.86
N ASP A 47 5.76 19.19 -7.66
CA ASP A 47 5.08 18.83 -6.43
C ASP A 47 3.58 19.15 -6.47
N ASN A 48 2.77 18.22 -5.95
CA ASN A 48 1.31 18.24 -5.83
C ASN A 48 0.52 18.16 -7.16
N GLN A 49 1.14 18.08 -8.32
CA GLN A 49 0.42 17.89 -9.59
C GLN A 49 -0.17 16.47 -9.73
N ALA A 50 -1.22 16.34 -10.53
CA ALA A 50 -1.69 15.03 -10.93
C ALA A 50 -0.66 14.33 -11.83
N ALA A 51 -0.37 13.08 -11.54
CA ALA A 51 0.54 12.24 -12.31
C ALA A 51 -0.09 10.87 -12.61
N PRO A 52 0.22 10.23 -13.75
CA PRO A 52 -0.17 8.85 -13.98
C PRO A 52 0.35 7.94 -12.86
N LEU A 53 -0.45 6.94 -12.51
CA LEU A 53 0.00 5.83 -11.67
C LEU A 53 0.44 4.65 -12.53
N SER A 54 1.53 4.01 -12.16
CA SER A 54 2.00 2.77 -12.77
C SER A 54 2.51 1.80 -11.71
N LEU A 55 2.67 0.54 -12.10
CA LEU A 55 3.24 -0.52 -11.28
C LEU A 55 4.50 -1.05 -11.97
N PHE A 56 5.60 -1.11 -11.22
CA PHE A 56 6.86 -1.70 -11.65
C PHE A 56 7.02 -3.06 -11.01
N SER A 57 7.25 -4.10 -11.83
CA SER A 57 7.46 -5.48 -11.37
C SER A 57 8.94 -5.82 -11.42
N PHE A 58 9.49 -6.28 -10.31
CA PHE A 58 10.89 -6.63 -10.15
C PHE A 58 11.05 -8.12 -9.85
N ASN A 59 11.89 -8.80 -10.62
CA ASN A 59 12.42 -10.08 -10.19
C ASN A 59 13.52 -9.83 -9.16
N VAL A 60 13.38 -10.41 -7.98
CA VAL A 60 14.33 -10.26 -6.88
C VAL A 60 15.11 -11.55 -6.64
N THR A 61 16.33 -11.42 -6.12
CA THR A 61 17.14 -12.55 -5.63
C THR A 61 17.43 -12.26 -4.17
N GLY A 62 16.56 -12.78 -3.30
CA GLY A 62 16.54 -12.37 -1.90
C GLY A 62 16.44 -10.84 -1.80
N THR A 63 17.05 -10.30 -0.75
CA THR A 63 17.08 -8.85 -0.49
C THR A 63 18.29 -8.13 -1.09
N SER A 64 19.07 -8.78 -1.97
CA SER A 64 20.37 -8.29 -2.45
C SER A 64 20.35 -7.72 -3.86
N SER A 65 19.37 -8.07 -4.70
CA SER A 65 19.27 -7.54 -6.06
C SER A 65 17.83 -7.55 -6.58
N ALA A 66 17.51 -6.59 -7.44
CA ALA A 66 16.25 -6.52 -8.16
C ALA A 66 16.47 -6.16 -9.63
N THR A 67 15.69 -6.77 -10.51
CA THR A 67 15.69 -6.47 -11.95
C THR A 67 14.28 -6.12 -12.37
N LEU A 68 14.08 -4.94 -12.95
CA LEU A 68 12.79 -4.52 -13.51
C LEU A 68 12.43 -5.43 -14.69
N THR A 69 11.30 -6.14 -14.58
CA THR A 69 10.83 -7.12 -15.56
C THR A 69 9.55 -6.72 -16.27
N GLY A 70 8.78 -5.80 -15.68
CA GLY A 70 7.51 -5.36 -16.24
C GLY A 70 7.07 -4.01 -15.72
N THR A 71 6.25 -3.34 -16.52
CA THR A 71 5.62 -2.07 -16.18
C THR A 71 4.17 -2.09 -16.62
N LEU A 72 3.25 -1.73 -15.73
CA LEU A 72 1.83 -1.56 -16.02
C LEU A 72 1.41 -0.14 -15.72
N MET A 73 1.03 0.63 -16.72
CA MET A 73 0.39 1.94 -16.50
C MET A 73 -1.10 1.73 -16.21
N LEU A 74 -1.60 2.33 -15.15
CA LEU A 74 -3.01 2.29 -14.79
C LEU A 74 -3.83 3.20 -15.73
N PRO A 75 -5.16 2.95 -15.90
CA PRO A 75 -5.98 3.65 -16.86
C PRO A 75 -5.97 5.17 -16.68
N GLN A 76 -5.69 5.90 -17.75
CA GLN A 76 -5.82 7.37 -17.81
C GLN A 76 -7.08 7.81 -18.56
N THR A 77 -7.87 6.86 -19.09
CA THR A 77 -9.13 7.12 -19.79
C THR A 77 -10.22 6.21 -19.25
N ALA A 78 -11.45 6.73 -19.17
CA ALA A 78 -12.61 5.93 -18.81
C ALA A 78 -12.94 4.89 -19.90
N SER A 79 -13.31 3.68 -19.49
CA SER A 79 -13.71 2.60 -20.38
C SER A 79 -14.76 1.71 -19.72
N GLY A 80 -15.98 1.69 -20.24
CA GLY A 80 -17.10 1.00 -19.60
C GLY A 80 -17.40 1.58 -18.22
N SER A 81 -17.33 0.72 -17.18
CA SER A 81 -17.46 1.14 -15.78
C SER A 81 -16.13 1.61 -15.15
N ASN A 82 -15.00 1.42 -15.84
CA ASN A 82 -13.70 1.79 -15.34
C ASN A 82 -13.45 3.30 -15.45
N ASN A 83 -12.92 3.88 -14.39
CA ASN A 83 -12.53 5.29 -14.31
C ASN A 83 -11.03 5.46 -14.63
N PRO A 84 -10.59 6.65 -15.06
CA PRO A 84 -9.18 7.00 -15.01
C PRO A 84 -8.70 7.01 -13.56
N ILE A 85 -7.40 6.82 -13.35
CA ILE A 85 -6.81 6.90 -12.02
C ILE A 85 -5.43 7.59 -12.08
N SER A 86 -5.21 8.56 -11.21
CA SER A 86 -3.96 9.31 -11.06
C SER A 86 -3.56 9.40 -9.59
N GLY A 87 -2.28 9.64 -9.32
CA GLY A 87 -1.74 10.00 -8.00
C GLY A 87 -1.34 11.46 -7.96
N GLU A 88 -1.07 11.99 -6.76
CA GLU A 88 -0.47 13.30 -6.56
C GLU A 88 1.06 13.16 -6.53
N TYR A 89 1.73 13.73 -7.52
CA TYR A 89 3.18 13.64 -7.64
C TYR A 89 3.89 14.27 -6.43
N GLY A 90 4.78 13.51 -5.83
CA GLY A 90 5.51 13.94 -4.65
C GLY A 90 4.72 13.82 -3.34
N SER A 91 3.47 13.37 -3.35
CA SER A 91 2.71 13.18 -2.11
C SER A 91 3.46 12.30 -1.12
N SER A 92 3.54 12.71 0.13
CA SER A 92 4.23 11.97 1.19
C SER A 92 3.38 10.88 1.83
N SER A 93 2.14 10.66 1.40
CA SER A 93 1.20 9.79 2.11
C SER A 93 0.27 8.97 1.21
N GLU A 94 0.47 8.99 -0.10
CA GLU A 94 -0.35 8.29 -1.08
C GLU A 94 0.41 7.16 -1.78
N GLY A 95 -0.30 6.37 -2.57
CA GLY A 95 0.31 5.33 -3.41
C GLY A 95 0.64 4.03 -2.69
N SER A 96 0.14 3.82 -1.46
CA SER A 96 0.27 2.53 -0.77
C SER A 96 -0.26 1.39 -1.64
N LEU A 97 0.49 0.30 -1.72
CA LEU A 97 0.20 -0.88 -2.54
C LEU A 97 0.18 -2.13 -1.66
N GLN A 98 -0.85 -2.96 -1.77
CA GLN A 98 -0.91 -4.20 -1.02
C GLN A 98 -1.69 -5.29 -1.74
N LEU A 99 -1.53 -6.53 -1.32
CA LEU A 99 -2.32 -7.67 -1.77
C LEU A 99 -3.69 -7.70 -1.09
N THR A 100 -4.69 -8.26 -1.79
CA THR A 100 -5.88 -8.80 -1.12
C THR A 100 -5.46 -9.88 -0.11
N ALA A 101 -6.24 -10.10 0.97
CA ALA A 101 -5.89 -11.07 1.99
C ALA A 101 -5.82 -12.52 1.44
N ASP A 102 -6.50 -12.80 0.31
CA ASP A 102 -6.40 -14.08 -0.42
C ASP A 102 -5.19 -14.14 -1.38
N GLY A 103 -4.39 -13.07 -1.47
CA GLY A 103 -3.17 -12.99 -2.28
C GLY A 103 -3.38 -12.91 -3.80
N LYS A 104 -4.61 -12.74 -4.30
CA LYS A 104 -4.91 -12.86 -5.73
C LYS A 104 -4.87 -11.56 -6.52
N ASN A 105 -4.99 -10.42 -5.86
CA ASN A 105 -5.00 -9.11 -6.52
C ASN A 105 -4.16 -8.10 -5.75
N LEU A 106 -3.56 -7.17 -6.50
CA LEU A 106 -3.01 -5.95 -5.94
C LEU A 106 -4.10 -4.89 -5.82
N LEU A 107 -3.96 -4.04 -4.82
CA LEU A 107 -4.87 -2.96 -4.50
C LEU A 107 -4.11 -1.65 -4.37
N ILE A 108 -4.63 -0.58 -4.97
CA ILE A 108 -4.12 0.79 -4.81
C ILE A 108 -5.27 1.78 -4.89
N MET A 109 -5.18 2.89 -4.17
CA MET A 109 -6.08 4.03 -4.32
C MET A 109 -5.44 5.16 -5.12
N GLY A 110 -6.31 5.99 -5.71
CA GLY A 110 -5.93 7.23 -6.37
C GLY A 110 -7.15 8.10 -6.68
N TYR A 111 -6.95 9.06 -7.54
CA TYR A 111 -7.94 10.07 -7.92
C TYR A 111 -8.54 9.74 -9.29
N GLY A 112 -9.85 9.76 -9.38
CA GLY A 112 -10.63 9.41 -10.58
C GLY A 112 -10.59 10.48 -11.66
N VAL A 113 -9.40 10.85 -12.12
CA VAL A 113 -9.20 11.88 -13.13
C VAL A 113 -7.99 11.54 -14.02
N ASN A 114 -8.01 11.98 -15.26
CA ASN A 114 -6.82 11.97 -16.12
C ASN A 114 -5.86 13.07 -15.68
N ALA A 115 -4.59 12.74 -15.50
CA ALA A 115 -3.58 13.67 -14.99
C ALA A 115 -3.45 14.96 -15.83
N ALA A 116 -3.33 14.82 -17.16
CA ALA A 116 -3.20 15.96 -18.04
C ALA A 116 -4.45 16.86 -18.06
N THR A 117 -5.64 16.25 -17.98
CA THR A 117 -6.91 16.98 -17.91
C THR A 117 -7.03 17.79 -16.63
N PHE A 118 -6.66 17.19 -15.49
CA PHE A 118 -6.63 17.89 -14.21
C PHE A 118 -5.65 19.07 -14.23
N ASN A 119 -4.40 18.80 -14.62
CA ASN A 119 -3.34 19.82 -14.62
C ASN A 119 -3.62 21.00 -15.57
N ALA A 120 -4.41 20.77 -16.62
CA ALA A 120 -4.82 21.85 -17.54
C ALA A 120 -5.79 22.86 -16.90
N ASN A 121 -6.61 22.42 -15.92
CA ASN A 121 -7.59 23.31 -15.24
C ASN A 121 -7.97 22.76 -13.86
N PRO A 122 -7.09 22.80 -12.85
CA PRO A 122 -7.34 22.24 -11.52
C PRO A 122 -8.55 22.87 -10.82
N ALA A 123 -8.81 24.14 -11.06
CA ALA A 123 -9.95 24.87 -10.48
C ALA A 123 -11.31 24.27 -10.88
N ALA A 124 -11.42 23.69 -12.09
CA ALA A 124 -12.65 23.01 -12.53
C ALA A 124 -12.96 21.74 -11.68
N PHE A 125 -11.98 21.24 -10.95
CA PHE A 125 -12.07 20.08 -10.10
C PHE A 125 -12.12 20.43 -8.59
N GLY A 126 -12.30 21.72 -8.27
CA GLY A 126 -12.39 22.20 -6.89
C GLY A 126 -11.06 22.46 -6.19
N SER A 127 -9.92 22.30 -6.89
CA SER A 127 -8.60 22.67 -6.37
C SER A 127 -8.38 24.18 -6.47
N ASN A 128 -8.82 24.90 -5.45
CA ASN A 128 -8.82 26.36 -5.40
C ASN A 128 -7.94 26.96 -4.29
N ASP A 129 -7.15 26.13 -3.60
CA ASP A 129 -6.27 26.61 -2.55
C ASP A 129 -5.14 27.48 -3.16
N LEU A 130 -5.13 28.74 -2.77
CA LEU A 130 -4.13 29.71 -3.25
C LEU A 130 -2.72 29.44 -2.69
N THR A 131 -2.61 28.65 -1.62
CA THR A 131 -1.33 28.26 -1.01
C THR A 131 -0.70 27.03 -1.66
N LYS A 132 -1.53 26.21 -2.30
CA LYS A 132 -1.13 25.01 -3.06
C LYS A 132 -1.85 24.98 -4.42
N PRO A 133 -1.59 25.93 -5.30
CA PRO A 133 -2.34 26.05 -6.54
C PRO A 133 -2.12 24.81 -7.40
N GLY A 134 -3.22 24.16 -7.76
CA GLY A 134 -3.20 22.99 -8.63
C GLY A 134 -2.92 21.66 -7.93
N ALA A 135 -2.91 21.59 -6.60
CA ALA A 135 -2.74 20.34 -5.88
C ALA A 135 -3.91 19.37 -6.13
N LEU A 136 -3.59 18.13 -6.49
CA LEU A 136 -4.60 17.10 -6.78
C LEU A 136 -5.38 16.73 -5.52
N ALA A 137 -4.71 16.64 -4.38
CA ALA A 137 -5.33 16.39 -3.09
C ALA A 137 -6.42 17.42 -2.73
N GLN A 138 -6.28 18.66 -3.17
CA GLN A 138 -7.27 19.72 -2.94
C GLN A 138 -8.53 19.58 -3.81
N SER A 139 -8.58 18.63 -4.74
CA SER A 139 -9.79 18.34 -5.52
C SER A 139 -10.94 17.87 -4.63
N THR A 140 -12.17 18.32 -4.93
CA THR A 140 -13.34 17.81 -4.21
C THR A 140 -13.67 16.39 -4.62
N SER A 141 -13.97 15.51 -3.67
CA SER A 141 -14.30 14.11 -3.95
C SER A 141 -15.58 13.95 -4.80
N ALA A 142 -16.44 14.94 -4.79
CA ALA A 142 -17.65 14.97 -5.66
C ALA A 142 -17.30 15.16 -7.15
N LEU A 143 -16.23 15.87 -7.49
CA LEU A 143 -15.80 16.13 -8.86
C LEU A 143 -14.67 15.19 -9.30
N VAL A 144 -13.83 14.76 -8.37
CA VAL A 144 -12.75 13.80 -8.57
C VAL A 144 -12.94 12.67 -7.55
N PRO A 145 -13.68 11.64 -7.88
CA PRO A 145 -13.91 10.55 -6.93
C PRO A 145 -12.61 9.87 -6.53
N ARG A 146 -12.56 9.31 -5.34
CA ARG A 146 -11.44 8.49 -4.88
C ARG A 146 -11.65 7.07 -5.39
N VAL A 147 -10.75 6.61 -6.25
CA VAL A 147 -10.89 5.36 -7.01
C VAL A 147 -10.07 4.26 -6.35
N VAL A 148 -10.67 3.09 -6.25
CA VAL A 148 -9.97 1.85 -5.92
C VAL A 148 -9.64 1.12 -7.21
N ALA A 149 -8.37 0.79 -7.43
CA ALA A 149 -7.93 -0.10 -8.48
C ALA A 149 -7.67 -1.50 -7.91
N VAL A 150 -8.23 -2.51 -8.56
CA VAL A 150 -7.99 -3.93 -8.31
C VAL A 150 -7.23 -4.48 -9.51
N ILE A 151 -6.03 -5.01 -9.30
CA ILE A 151 -5.14 -5.44 -10.36
C ILE A 151 -4.81 -6.92 -10.21
N GLY A 152 -5.24 -7.72 -11.18
CA GLY A 152 -4.94 -9.16 -11.21
C GLY A 152 -3.54 -9.47 -11.75
N PRO A 153 -3.09 -10.73 -11.61
CA PRO A 153 -1.75 -11.17 -11.98
C PRO A 153 -1.42 -10.99 -13.47
N ASN A 154 -2.43 -11.01 -14.33
CA ASN A 154 -2.30 -10.78 -15.77
C ASN A 154 -2.34 -9.30 -16.18
N GLY A 155 -2.32 -8.36 -15.21
CA GLY A 155 -2.41 -6.94 -15.48
C GLY A 155 -3.81 -6.44 -15.82
N ASN A 156 -4.86 -7.24 -15.60
CA ASN A 156 -6.23 -6.77 -15.72
C ASN A 156 -6.52 -5.78 -14.58
N VAL A 157 -7.00 -4.59 -14.94
CA VAL A 157 -7.28 -3.51 -13.99
C VAL A 157 -8.77 -3.23 -13.95
N ASP A 158 -9.33 -3.23 -12.74
CA ASP A 158 -10.69 -2.80 -12.46
C ASP A 158 -10.67 -1.53 -11.59
N THR A 159 -11.17 -0.44 -12.11
CA THR A 159 -11.30 0.86 -11.45
C THR A 159 -12.77 1.30 -11.38
N SER A 160 -13.69 0.36 -11.29
CA SER A 160 -15.12 0.63 -11.26
C SER A 160 -15.63 1.22 -9.94
N THR A 161 -14.87 1.05 -8.85
CA THR A 161 -15.21 1.61 -7.53
C THR A 161 -14.67 3.04 -7.41
N ALA A 162 -15.57 4.03 -7.37
CA ALA A 162 -15.24 5.45 -7.46
C ALA A 162 -16.04 6.26 -6.44
N LEU A 163 -15.45 6.51 -5.28
CA LEU A 163 -16.10 7.01 -4.08
C LEU A 163 -16.13 8.56 -4.05
N THR A 164 -17.32 9.15 -3.89
CA THR A 164 -17.52 10.60 -3.93
C THR A 164 -17.69 11.24 -2.53
N ASN A 165 -17.71 10.44 -1.48
CA ASN A 165 -17.98 10.88 -0.12
C ASN A 165 -16.85 10.57 0.87
N VAL A 166 -15.63 10.35 0.38
CA VAL A 166 -14.45 10.06 1.21
C VAL A 166 -13.30 10.98 0.83
N PHE A 167 -12.43 11.30 1.78
CA PHE A 167 -11.16 12.01 1.60
C PHE A 167 -11.30 13.29 0.78
N ASN A 168 -12.36 14.07 1.08
CA ASN A 168 -12.65 15.31 0.36
C ASN A 168 -11.55 16.34 0.60
N GLN A 169 -11.03 16.95 -0.46
CA GLN A 169 -9.95 17.92 -0.45
C GLN A 169 -8.71 17.44 0.33
N ASN A 170 -8.44 16.12 0.30
CA ASN A 170 -7.31 15.49 0.95
C ASN A 170 -7.01 14.12 0.33
N ASN A 171 -6.08 13.38 0.94
CA ASN A 171 -5.38 12.22 0.40
C ASN A 171 -6.12 10.90 0.63
N PRO A 172 -6.46 10.14 -0.44
CA PRO A 172 -6.69 8.71 -0.34
C PRO A 172 -5.35 8.00 -0.11
N ARG A 173 -5.24 7.13 0.90
CA ARG A 173 -3.95 6.58 1.28
C ARG A 173 -3.80 5.09 1.02
N SER A 174 -4.73 4.28 1.55
CA SER A 174 -4.60 2.84 1.49
C SER A 174 -5.95 2.16 1.30
N VAL A 175 -5.92 0.92 0.82
CA VAL A 175 -7.11 0.07 0.63
C VAL A 175 -6.79 -1.37 0.96
N ALA A 176 -7.62 -2.01 1.76
CA ALA A 176 -7.57 -3.44 2.07
C ALA A 176 -8.83 -4.15 1.59
N SER A 177 -8.71 -5.41 1.23
CA SER A 177 -9.81 -6.27 0.82
C SER A 177 -9.49 -7.73 1.12
N VAL A 178 -10.52 -8.54 1.33
CA VAL A 178 -10.32 -9.98 1.44
C VAL A 178 -10.02 -10.58 0.07
N ASP A 179 -10.82 -10.22 -0.95
CA ASP A 179 -10.86 -10.92 -2.24
C ASP A 179 -11.11 -9.98 -3.47
N GLY A 180 -11.08 -8.66 -3.27
CA GLY A 180 -11.36 -7.68 -4.32
C GLY A 180 -12.84 -7.43 -4.61
N THR A 181 -13.77 -7.93 -3.78
CA THR A 181 -15.22 -7.70 -3.96
C THR A 181 -15.79 -6.64 -3.01
N SER A 182 -15.09 -6.33 -1.94
CA SER A 182 -15.39 -5.23 -1.03
C SER A 182 -14.11 -4.67 -0.43
N PHE A 183 -14.12 -3.43 0.02
CA PHE A 183 -12.93 -2.67 0.35
C PHE A 183 -13.08 -1.92 1.68
N TYR A 184 -12.00 -1.89 2.43
CA TYR A 184 -11.76 -0.93 3.49
C TYR A 184 -10.77 0.10 2.96
N VAL A 185 -11.16 1.36 2.92
CA VAL A 185 -10.32 2.45 2.43
C VAL A 185 -9.97 3.40 3.57
N SER A 186 -8.76 3.90 3.60
CA SER A 186 -8.26 4.82 4.63
C SER A 186 -7.67 6.07 4.01
N GLY A 187 -7.73 7.16 4.76
CA GLY A 187 -7.17 8.44 4.32
C GLY A 187 -7.55 9.59 5.22
N GLN A 188 -7.14 10.77 4.81
CA GLN A 188 -7.44 12.03 5.45
C GLN A 188 -8.52 12.78 4.66
N GLY A 189 -9.38 13.51 5.35
CA GLY A 189 -10.36 14.46 4.80
C GLY A 189 -10.16 15.85 5.36
N THR A 190 -11.09 16.75 5.07
CA THR A 190 -11.15 18.01 5.80
C THR A 190 -11.68 17.75 7.19
N GLY A 191 -11.14 18.41 8.21
CA GLY A 191 -11.51 18.20 9.61
C GLY A 191 -12.96 18.55 9.98
N SER A 192 -13.80 18.91 9.02
CA SER A 192 -15.17 19.36 9.28
C SER A 192 -16.25 18.64 8.48
N ASP A 193 -15.90 17.80 7.50
CA ASP A 193 -16.85 17.23 6.55
C ASP A 193 -17.06 15.71 6.69
N GLN A 194 -16.44 15.10 7.70
CA GLN A 194 -16.62 13.67 8.03
C GLN A 194 -16.14 12.72 6.93
N THR A 195 -15.19 13.14 6.10
CA THR A 195 -14.65 12.35 5.00
C THR A 195 -13.28 11.71 5.30
N ALA A 196 -12.78 11.85 6.55
CA ALA A 196 -11.55 11.24 7.04
C ALA A 196 -11.80 9.91 7.76
N GLY A 197 -10.78 9.05 7.83
CA GLY A 197 -10.83 7.82 8.59
C GLY A 197 -10.88 6.55 7.73
N VAL A 198 -11.50 5.50 8.25
CA VAL A 198 -11.69 4.22 7.56
C VAL A 198 -13.13 4.06 7.12
N PHE A 199 -13.33 3.67 5.86
CA PHE A 199 -14.63 3.46 5.26
C PHE A 199 -14.73 2.08 4.63
N TYR A 200 -15.96 1.56 4.49
CA TYR A 200 -16.28 0.31 3.81
C TYR A 200 -17.08 0.58 2.53
N ALA A 201 -16.72 -0.09 1.45
CA ALA A 201 -17.42 0.00 0.17
C ALA A 201 -17.48 -1.36 -0.54
N ALA A 202 -18.57 -1.67 -1.21
CA ALA A 202 -18.63 -2.79 -2.14
C ALA A 202 -17.97 -2.42 -3.48
N LYS A 203 -17.52 -3.41 -4.23
CA LYS A 203 -17.03 -3.22 -5.60
C LYS A 203 -18.08 -2.52 -6.47
N GLY A 204 -17.65 -1.53 -7.25
CA GLY A 204 -18.52 -0.73 -8.11
C GLY A 204 -19.35 0.32 -7.37
N ALA A 205 -19.16 0.50 -6.06
CA ALA A 205 -19.86 1.54 -5.31
C ALA A 205 -19.35 2.94 -5.69
N THR A 206 -20.25 3.92 -5.55
CA THR A 206 -19.96 5.36 -5.70
C THR A 206 -19.91 6.09 -4.37
N THR A 207 -20.31 5.43 -3.29
CA THR A 207 -20.25 5.93 -1.91
C THR A 207 -19.78 4.83 -0.97
N ALA A 208 -19.17 5.21 0.13
CA ALA A 208 -18.71 4.31 1.18
C ALA A 208 -19.41 4.60 2.52
N THR A 209 -19.49 3.57 3.35
CA THR A 209 -20.00 3.66 4.72
C THR A 209 -18.86 3.96 5.67
N PRO A 210 -18.91 4.99 6.53
CA PRO A 210 -17.90 5.23 7.55
C PRO A 210 -17.83 4.03 8.53
N ILE A 211 -16.62 3.65 8.94
CA ILE A 211 -16.37 2.61 9.94
C ILE A 211 -15.81 3.21 11.21
N THR A 212 -14.76 4.02 11.11
CA THR A 212 -14.28 4.80 12.25
C THR A 212 -15.19 6.01 12.39
N GLY A 213 -16.12 5.90 13.30
CA GLY A 213 -17.19 6.87 13.46
C GLY A 213 -16.71 8.23 13.90
N HIS A 214 -17.62 9.13 13.75
CA HIS A 214 -17.54 10.49 14.22
C HIS A 214 -17.64 10.48 15.74
N ASP A 215 -16.64 10.98 16.41
CA ASP A 215 -16.76 11.25 17.84
C ASP A 215 -17.67 12.48 17.99
N THR A 216 -18.82 12.31 18.64
CA THR A 216 -19.67 13.41 19.02
C THR A 216 -19.21 13.97 20.37
N ASP A 217 -18.93 15.26 20.44
CA ASP A 217 -18.64 15.91 21.71
C ASP A 217 -19.84 15.79 22.66
N SER A 218 -19.62 16.10 23.94
CA SER A 218 -20.66 16.08 24.98
C SER A 218 -21.85 17.03 24.71
N LYS A 219 -21.80 17.82 23.61
CA LYS A 219 -22.86 18.74 23.18
C LYS A 219 -23.59 18.24 21.94
N GLY A 220 -23.26 17.03 21.45
CA GLY A 220 -23.83 16.48 20.22
C GLY A 220 -23.33 17.15 18.93
N SER A 221 -22.34 18.01 19.01
CA SER A 221 -21.62 18.49 17.86
C SER A 221 -20.67 17.38 17.46
N VAL A 222 -20.67 17.06 16.16
CA VAL A 222 -19.66 16.14 15.60
C VAL A 222 -18.31 16.84 15.76
N THR A 223 -17.61 16.55 16.82
CA THR A 223 -16.18 16.70 16.83
C THR A 223 -15.67 15.53 16.01
N VAL A 224 -15.48 15.74 14.72
CA VAL A 224 -14.52 14.93 14.03
C VAL A 224 -13.32 14.99 14.94
N ALA A 225 -13.00 13.89 15.58
CA ALA A 225 -11.76 13.79 16.29
C ALA A 225 -10.67 13.79 15.18
N ASP A 226 -10.36 14.97 14.66
CA ASP A 226 -9.31 15.22 13.66
C ASP A 226 -8.04 14.47 14.00
N THR A 227 -7.89 14.21 15.27
CA THR A 227 -6.76 13.58 15.93
C THR A 227 -6.70 12.07 15.83
N THR A 228 -7.82 11.41 15.48
CA THR A 228 -7.90 9.94 15.34
C THR A 228 -8.16 9.49 13.92
N GLN A 229 -8.35 10.44 13.01
CA GLN A 229 -8.80 10.16 11.65
C GLN A 229 -7.73 10.38 10.58
N ASP A 230 -6.52 10.74 10.94
CA ASP A 230 -5.37 10.75 10.03
C ASP A 230 -4.84 9.32 9.86
N THR A 231 -5.69 8.48 9.24
CA THR A 231 -5.39 7.07 9.01
C THR A 231 -4.52 6.91 7.77
N ARG A 232 -3.50 6.04 7.90
CA ARG A 232 -2.53 5.75 6.84
C ARG A 232 -2.78 4.38 6.25
N GLN A 233 -1.92 3.42 6.50
CA GLN A 233 -2.07 2.06 6.00
C GLN A 233 -3.20 1.32 6.71
N VAL A 234 -4.15 0.74 5.95
CA VAL A 234 -5.18 -0.18 6.45
C VAL A 234 -4.89 -1.58 5.91
N GLN A 235 -4.90 -2.60 6.77
CA GLN A 235 -4.63 -3.99 6.39
C GLN A 235 -5.62 -4.95 7.07
N ILE A 236 -5.81 -6.12 6.47
CA ILE A 236 -6.53 -7.24 7.09
C ILE A 236 -5.49 -8.26 7.57
N VAL A 237 -5.31 -8.32 8.89
CA VAL A 237 -4.33 -9.21 9.54
C VAL A 237 -5.08 -10.31 10.29
N ASN A 238 -4.96 -11.55 9.84
CA ASN A 238 -5.65 -12.72 10.44
C ASN A 238 -7.17 -12.50 10.65
N GLY A 239 -7.84 -11.83 9.69
CA GLY A 239 -9.28 -11.53 9.76
C GLY A 239 -9.65 -10.37 10.67
N GLN A 240 -8.69 -9.60 11.15
CA GLN A 240 -8.87 -8.37 11.91
C GLN A 240 -8.44 -7.16 11.08
N LEU A 241 -9.27 -6.12 11.07
CA LEU A 241 -8.93 -4.85 10.45
C LEU A 241 -7.97 -4.06 11.35
N VAL A 242 -6.81 -3.70 10.80
CA VAL A 242 -5.73 -2.96 11.48
C VAL A 242 -5.43 -1.71 10.69
N VAL A 243 -5.04 -0.64 11.34
CA VAL A 243 -4.69 0.64 10.69
C VAL A 243 -3.55 1.32 11.42
N SER A 244 -2.66 1.96 10.68
CA SER A 244 -1.72 2.95 11.23
C SER A 244 -2.33 4.34 11.21
N THR A 245 -1.97 5.15 12.20
CA THR A 245 -2.34 6.55 12.31
C THR A 245 -1.10 7.39 12.56
N ASP A 246 -1.05 8.56 11.93
CA ASP A 246 0.01 9.53 12.18
C ASP A 246 -0.57 10.94 12.14
N THR A 247 -1.26 11.30 13.20
CA THR A 247 -1.91 12.60 13.35
C THR A 247 -0.99 13.59 14.02
N LYS A 248 -0.64 14.62 13.32
CA LYS A 248 0.18 15.75 13.79
C LYS A 248 -0.64 16.94 14.27
N GLY A 249 -1.84 16.70 14.69
CA GLY A 249 -2.77 17.73 15.14
C GLY A 249 -2.19 18.57 16.26
N GLY A 250 -2.17 19.90 16.09
CA GLY A 250 -1.68 20.85 17.08
C GLY A 250 -2.32 20.67 18.46
N LYS A 251 -1.57 21.00 19.49
CA LYS A 251 -2.00 21.06 20.90
C LYS A 251 -2.62 19.78 21.47
N ASN A 252 -1.77 18.86 21.89
CA ASN A 252 -2.09 17.72 22.76
C ASN A 252 -2.87 16.56 22.12
N ASN A 253 -2.96 16.48 20.81
CA ASN A 253 -3.76 15.48 20.12
C ASN A 253 -3.00 14.68 19.06
N ALA A 254 -1.69 14.80 19.01
CA ALA A 254 -0.90 13.96 18.11
C ALA A 254 -1.06 12.48 18.50
N ARG A 255 -1.33 11.63 17.51
CA ARG A 255 -1.50 10.20 17.68
C ARG A 255 -0.72 9.49 16.61
N SER A 256 0.29 8.76 17.00
CA SER A 256 1.10 7.95 16.11
C SER A 256 1.12 6.54 16.67
N PHE A 257 0.35 5.64 16.06
CA PHE A 257 0.22 4.26 16.53
C PHE A 257 -0.28 3.32 15.44
N ILE A 258 -0.16 2.03 15.69
CA ILE A 258 -0.90 0.98 15.00
C ILE A 258 -2.00 0.48 15.91
N GLY A 259 -3.21 0.30 15.36
CA GLY A 259 -4.39 -0.07 16.13
C GLY A 259 -5.37 -0.92 15.37
N THR A 260 -6.30 -1.55 16.09
CA THR A 260 -7.41 -2.30 15.53
C THR A 260 -8.62 -1.41 15.27
N VAL A 261 -9.37 -1.70 14.23
CA VAL A 261 -10.64 -1.05 13.90
C VAL A 261 -11.77 -1.98 14.27
N GLY A 262 -12.38 -1.77 15.43
CA GLY A 262 -13.40 -2.65 15.97
C GLY A 262 -12.93 -4.09 16.18
N THR A 263 -13.82 -5.05 15.96
CA THR A 263 -13.52 -6.49 16.03
C THR A 263 -13.81 -7.14 14.70
N GLY A 264 -12.85 -7.90 14.18
CA GLY A 264 -12.96 -8.57 12.89
C GLY A 264 -12.99 -7.59 11.72
N LEU A 265 -13.98 -7.71 10.86
CA LEU A 265 -14.17 -6.92 9.65
C LEU A 265 -15.52 -6.17 9.70
N PRO A 266 -15.62 -5.06 10.43
CA PRO A 266 -16.87 -4.30 10.58
C PRO A 266 -17.30 -3.66 9.24
N THR A 267 -18.60 -3.66 8.97
CA THR A 267 -19.20 -3.06 7.76
C THR A 267 -20.15 -1.91 8.07
N THR A 268 -20.26 -1.54 9.33
CA THR A 268 -21.13 -0.46 9.83
C THR A 268 -20.34 0.48 10.71
N ASP A 269 -20.81 1.70 10.85
CA ASP A 269 -20.21 2.71 11.71
C ASP A 269 -20.11 2.25 13.16
N LEU A 270 -18.89 2.31 13.71
CA LEU A 270 -18.57 1.92 15.08
C LEU A 270 -18.77 3.07 16.06
N ASN A 271 -18.94 4.31 15.59
CA ASN A 271 -18.90 5.54 16.40
C ASN A 271 -17.66 5.62 17.31
N ALA A 272 -16.55 5.08 16.84
CA ALA A 272 -15.29 5.01 17.58
C ALA A 272 -14.11 5.03 16.62
N GLY A 273 -13.03 5.68 17.00
CA GLY A 273 -11.76 5.61 16.28
C GLY A 273 -11.04 4.27 16.49
N PRO A 274 -9.87 4.09 15.83
CA PRO A 274 -9.03 2.92 16.03
C PRO A 274 -8.59 2.77 17.49
N THR A 275 -8.49 1.54 17.96
CA THR A 275 -7.97 1.21 19.29
C THR A 275 -6.50 0.84 19.18
N MET A 276 -5.62 1.61 19.80
CA MET A 276 -4.16 1.38 19.79
C MET A 276 -3.82 -0.01 20.32
N LEU A 277 -2.89 -0.70 19.65
CA LEU A 277 -2.28 -1.92 20.15
C LEU A 277 -1.58 -1.60 21.50
N THR A 278 -1.80 -2.43 22.51
CA THR A 278 -1.26 -2.17 23.86
C THR A 278 0.25 -2.02 23.82
N GLY A 279 0.76 -0.90 24.30
CA GLY A 279 2.21 -0.58 24.33
C GLY A 279 2.75 0.01 23.04
N PHE A 280 1.95 0.09 21.97
CA PHE A 280 2.38 0.61 20.69
C PHE A 280 1.93 2.05 20.48
N GLY A 281 2.86 2.97 20.54
CA GLY A 281 2.62 4.34 20.12
C GLY A 281 2.21 5.33 21.18
N ASN A 282 1.77 6.50 20.73
CA ASN A 282 1.42 7.65 21.57
C ASN A 282 -0.02 8.06 21.32
N THR A 283 -0.77 8.26 22.41
CA THR A 283 -2.19 8.66 22.38
C THR A 283 -2.44 10.11 22.77
N GLY A 284 -1.40 10.88 23.02
CA GLY A 284 -1.56 12.29 23.35
C GLY A 284 -0.23 13.01 23.49
N GLY A 285 -0.05 14.11 22.76
CA GLY A 285 1.13 14.94 22.87
C GLY A 285 1.81 15.26 21.53
N THR A 286 3.11 15.14 21.45
CA THR A 286 3.96 15.76 20.43
C THR A 286 4.41 14.84 19.30
N GLY A 287 3.73 13.71 19.02
CA GLY A 287 4.18 12.70 18.04
C GLY A 287 5.39 11.88 18.52
N LYS A 288 5.76 12.00 19.79
CA LYS A 288 6.87 11.27 20.39
C LYS A 288 6.33 10.07 21.15
N TYR A 289 6.94 8.93 20.92
CA TYR A 289 6.68 7.70 21.67
C TYR A 289 7.65 7.60 22.84
N THR A 290 7.11 7.32 24.04
CA THR A 290 7.94 7.01 25.20
C THR A 290 7.99 5.52 25.39
N ILE A 291 9.18 4.93 25.36
CA ILE A 291 9.39 3.51 25.63
C ILE A 291 8.84 3.18 27.03
N THR A 292 7.82 2.35 27.11
CA THR A 292 7.12 2.04 28.38
C THR A 292 7.69 0.80 29.07
N ALA A 293 8.34 -0.10 28.31
CA ALA A 293 8.95 -1.32 28.84
C ALA A 293 10.28 -1.58 28.15
N ALA A 294 11.24 -2.11 28.87
CA ALA A 294 12.45 -2.64 28.28
C ALA A 294 12.11 -3.88 27.43
N ASN A 295 12.83 -4.07 26.31
CA ASN A 295 12.77 -5.34 25.58
C ASN A 295 13.34 -6.49 26.46
N THR A 296 13.20 -7.73 26.00
CA THR A 296 13.64 -8.92 26.73
C THR A 296 15.12 -8.91 27.09
N ASN A 297 15.93 -8.16 26.35
CA ASN A 297 17.38 -8.02 26.57
C ASN A 297 17.76 -6.75 27.33
N GLY A 298 16.79 -5.92 27.74
CA GLY A 298 17.01 -4.72 28.55
C GLY A 298 17.72 -3.58 27.83
N ILE A 299 17.78 -3.60 26.50
CA ILE A 299 18.47 -2.58 25.69
C ILE A 299 17.66 -1.29 25.61
N ASN A 300 16.36 -1.40 25.45
CA ASN A 300 15.48 -0.23 25.48
C ASN A 300 15.23 0.22 26.90
N VAL A 301 15.62 1.44 27.21
CA VAL A 301 15.47 2.00 28.55
C VAL A 301 14.10 2.63 28.70
N PRO A 302 13.23 2.17 29.61
CA PRO A 302 11.96 2.81 29.90
C PRO A 302 12.13 4.30 30.19
N GLY A 303 11.29 5.13 29.59
CA GLY A 303 11.37 6.59 29.67
C GLY A 303 12.16 7.25 28.54
N THR A 304 12.85 6.49 27.67
CA THR A 304 13.44 7.03 26.44
C THR A 304 12.32 7.45 25.48
N VAL A 305 12.47 8.62 24.89
CA VAL A 305 11.52 9.19 23.93
C VAL A 305 12.09 9.07 22.52
N ILE A 306 11.32 8.49 21.62
CA ILE A 306 11.64 8.41 20.19
C ILE A 306 10.54 9.09 19.37
N ASN A 307 10.86 9.52 18.16
CA ASN A 307 9.83 9.87 17.20
C ASN A 307 9.18 8.58 16.66
N LEU A 308 7.90 8.64 16.33
CA LEU A 308 7.16 7.53 15.76
C LEU A 308 6.19 8.09 14.72
N SER A 309 6.38 7.68 13.47
CA SER A 309 5.51 8.05 12.34
C SER A 309 5.30 6.82 11.45
N PRO A 310 4.39 5.90 11.86
CA PRO A 310 4.19 4.61 11.20
C PRO A 310 3.44 4.80 9.89
N GLU A 311 4.14 4.66 8.77
CA GLU A 311 3.57 4.77 7.43
C GLU A 311 2.97 3.44 6.99
N ASP A 312 3.74 2.36 7.10
CA ASP A 312 3.35 1.00 6.73
C ASP A 312 3.84 -0.01 7.75
N TYR A 313 3.32 -1.25 7.70
CA TYR A 313 3.70 -2.28 8.66
C TYR A 313 3.50 -3.69 8.11
N PHE A 314 4.27 -4.63 8.65
CA PHE A 314 4.23 -6.05 8.30
C PHE A 314 4.26 -6.94 9.55
N PHE A 315 3.23 -7.76 9.77
CA PHE A 315 3.22 -8.78 10.81
C PHE A 315 3.91 -10.05 10.32
N ALA A 316 5.13 -10.30 10.77
CA ALA A 316 5.84 -11.54 10.42
C ALA A 316 5.15 -12.77 11.05
N ASN A 317 4.57 -12.58 12.24
CA ASN A 317 3.74 -13.56 12.93
C ASN A 317 2.84 -12.85 13.96
N SER A 318 2.17 -13.61 14.84
CA SER A 318 1.27 -13.03 15.87
C SER A 318 2.01 -12.26 16.99
N THR A 319 3.32 -12.34 17.06
CA THR A 319 4.15 -11.75 18.14
C THR A 319 5.29 -10.88 17.65
N THR A 320 5.48 -10.76 16.33
CA THR A 320 6.54 -9.95 15.72
C THR A 320 5.96 -9.05 14.64
N LEU A 321 6.22 -7.77 14.76
CA LEU A 321 5.74 -6.70 13.88
C LEU A 321 6.90 -5.84 13.41
N TYR A 322 6.98 -5.59 12.10
CA TYR A 322 7.88 -4.62 11.50
C TYR A 322 7.10 -3.38 11.07
N VAL A 323 7.71 -2.20 11.22
CA VAL A 323 7.08 -0.92 10.92
C VAL A 323 8.02 -0.07 10.07
N ALA A 324 7.54 0.40 8.93
CA ALA A 324 8.17 1.46 8.17
C ALA A 324 7.89 2.79 8.89
N ASP A 325 8.91 3.35 9.49
CA ASP A 325 8.84 4.62 10.21
C ASP A 325 9.48 5.73 9.37
N SER A 326 8.72 6.76 9.06
CA SER A 326 9.23 7.93 8.34
C SER A 326 10.11 8.84 9.22
N GLY A 327 10.14 8.59 10.53
CA GLY A 327 10.87 9.37 11.50
C GLY A 327 10.16 10.66 11.88
N ALA A 328 10.91 11.75 11.98
CA ALA A 328 10.34 13.06 12.27
C ALA A 328 9.36 13.44 11.16
N PRO A 329 8.09 13.68 11.52
CA PRO A 329 7.05 13.89 10.54
C PRO A 329 7.33 15.10 9.64
N LYS A 330 7.23 14.92 8.32
CA LYS A 330 7.51 15.93 7.28
C LYS A 330 6.78 17.26 7.48
N ASN A 331 5.55 17.22 7.98
CA ASN A 331 4.72 18.42 8.17
C ASN A 331 4.77 18.97 9.60
N ASP A 332 5.66 18.50 10.44
CA ASP A 332 5.83 19.06 11.77
C ASP A 332 6.73 20.31 11.68
N SER A 333 6.16 21.47 12.03
CA SER A 333 6.93 22.72 12.14
C SER A 333 8.08 22.64 13.15
N ALA A 334 8.07 21.64 14.05
CA ALA A 334 9.17 21.33 14.95
C ALA A 334 10.42 20.79 14.23
N GLN A 335 10.27 20.21 13.03
CA GLN A 335 11.43 19.72 12.26
C GLN A 335 12.45 20.79 11.92
N THR A 336 12.01 22.02 11.74
CA THR A 336 12.89 23.14 11.39
C THR A 336 13.40 23.93 12.59
N SER A 337 12.83 23.72 13.78
CA SER A 337 13.11 24.53 14.97
C SER A 337 13.55 23.74 16.22
N ASP A 338 13.34 22.43 16.27
CA ASP A 338 13.79 21.59 17.39
C ASP A 338 15.12 20.92 17.04
N PRO A 339 16.25 21.35 17.61
CA PRO A 339 17.55 20.71 17.37
C PRO A 339 17.65 19.28 17.93
N ASN A 340 16.63 18.80 18.65
CA ASN A 340 16.58 17.45 19.20
C ASN A 340 15.70 16.51 18.36
N THR A 341 14.98 17.01 17.36
CA THR A 341 14.36 16.17 16.34
C THR A 341 15.38 15.97 15.23
N ALA A 342 16.07 14.86 15.27
CA ALA A 342 16.98 14.49 14.21
C ALA A 342 16.16 14.20 12.95
N LEU A 343 16.33 15.02 11.91
CA LEU A 343 15.92 14.64 10.56
C LEU A 343 16.64 13.34 10.23
N GLY A 344 15.92 12.35 9.70
CA GLY A 344 16.51 11.06 9.38
C GLY A 344 16.64 10.12 10.57
N ASP A 345 15.75 10.18 11.53
CA ASP A 345 15.63 9.24 12.63
C ASP A 345 14.63 8.09 12.39
N GLY A 346 14.05 8.02 11.19
CA GLY A 346 13.21 6.92 10.74
C GLY A 346 13.99 5.66 10.41
N GLY A 347 13.28 4.65 9.95
CA GLY A 347 13.85 3.36 9.56
C GLY A 347 12.85 2.23 9.71
N LEU A 348 13.38 1.01 9.79
CA LEU A 348 12.61 -0.19 10.03
C LEU A 348 12.61 -0.52 11.51
N GLN A 349 11.47 -0.38 12.16
CA GLN A 349 11.33 -0.76 13.56
C GLN A 349 10.87 -2.20 13.67
N LYS A 350 11.47 -2.97 14.58
CA LYS A 350 11.01 -4.29 14.99
C LYS A 350 10.39 -4.23 16.37
N TRP A 351 9.22 -4.84 16.51
CA TRP A 351 8.44 -4.86 17.74
C TRP A 351 8.08 -6.29 18.09
N SER A 352 8.19 -6.64 19.38
CA SER A 352 7.80 -7.94 19.94
C SER A 352 6.64 -7.81 20.89
N LEU A 353 5.71 -8.79 20.86
CA LEU A 353 4.61 -8.89 21.81
C LEU A 353 5.06 -9.63 23.07
N VAL A 354 5.30 -8.91 24.15
CA VAL A 354 5.78 -9.45 25.42
C VAL A 354 4.71 -9.29 26.49
N GLY A 355 4.18 -10.39 27.00
CA GLY A 355 3.15 -10.37 28.05
C GLY A 355 1.87 -9.61 27.67
N GLY A 356 1.52 -9.57 26.38
CA GLY A 356 0.35 -8.84 25.86
C GLY A 356 0.62 -7.36 25.56
N THR A 357 1.85 -6.90 25.65
CA THR A 357 2.28 -5.52 25.39
C THR A 357 3.29 -5.52 24.26
N TRP A 358 3.11 -4.68 23.24
CA TRP A 358 4.08 -4.47 22.19
C TRP A 358 5.26 -3.63 22.70
N VAL A 359 6.45 -4.10 22.45
CA VAL A 359 7.71 -3.49 22.90
C VAL A 359 8.62 -3.32 21.69
N LEU A 360 9.17 -2.14 21.53
CA LEU A 360 10.16 -1.87 20.48
C LEU A 360 11.46 -2.62 20.83
N ASP A 361 11.92 -3.49 19.92
CA ASP A 361 13.20 -4.18 20.06
C ASP A 361 14.34 -3.28 19.60
N TYR A 362 14.28 -2.81 18.35
CA TYR A 362 15.28 -1.93 17.74
C TYR A 362 14.75 -1.25 16.46
N THR A 363 15.56 -0.33 15.95
CA THR A 363 15.35 0.30 14.62
C THR A 363 16.57 0.04 13.75
N LEU A 364 16.34 -0.48 12.53
CA LEU A 364 17.36 -0.69 11.51
C LEU A 364 17.34 0.48 10.52
N SER A 365 18.50 1.07 10.29
CA SER A 365 18.63 2.20 9.35
C SER A 365 19.96 2.21 8.58
N ASP A 366 20.86 1.29 8.89
CA ASP A 366 22.12 1.14 8.15
C ASP A 366 21.84 0.87 6.68
N GLY A 367 22.54 1.57 5.78
CA GLY A 367 22.35 1.49 4.32
C GLY A 367 21.27 2.39 3.75
N LEU A 368 20.37 2.99 4.56
CA LEU A 368 19.35 3.93 4.06
C LEU A 368 19.92 5.30 3.69
N ASN A 369 21.16 5.61 4.06
CA ASN A 369 21.76 6.93 3.84
C ASN A 369 20.90 8.08 4.38
N LEU A 370 20.40 7.93 5.61
CA LEU A 370 19.54 8.92 6.24
C LEU A 370 20.23 10.29 6.30
N VAL A 371 19.45 11.31 6.03
CA VAL A 371 19.97 12.69 6.02
C VAL A 371 20.21 13.20 7.43
N ALA A 372 21.30 13.95 7.59
CA ALA A 372 21.50 14.75 8.80
C ALA A 372 20.67 16.05 8.71
N ASN A 373 20.35 16.64 9.85
CA ASN A 373 19.57 17.89 9.98
C ASN A 373 20.14 19.07 9.17
N THR A 374 21.41 18.99 8.74
CA THR A 374 22.11 20.02 7.98
C THR A 374 22.13 19.72 6.47
N HIS A 375 21.61 18.58 6.02
CA HIS A 375 21.63 18.24 4.61
C HIS A 375 20.57 19.06 3.87
N THR A 376 21.01 19.78 2.83
CA THR A 376 20.13 20.60 2.01
C THR A 376 20.46 20.46 0.54
N CYS A 377 19.41 20.50 -0.29
CA CYS A 377 19.49 20.64 -1.75
C CYS A 377 19.06 22.05 -2.17
N LEU A 378 19.43 22.44 -3.36
CA LEU A 378 18.95 23.71 -3.93
C LEU A 378 17.67 23.46 -4.72
N VAL A 379 16.53 23.87 -4.15
CA VAL A 379 15.24 23.87 -4.84
C VAL A 379 14.93 25.28 -5.29
N ALA A 380 14.89 25.53 -6.61
CA ALA A 380 14.73 26.86 -7.19
C ALA A 380 15.75 27.89 -6.64
N GLY A 381 16.97 27.45 -6.30
CA GLY A 381 18.02 28.31 -5.75
C GLY A 381 17.95 28.57 -4.23
N VAL A 382 16.99 27.94 -3.54
CA VAL A 382 16.84 28.02 -2.08
C VAL A 382 17.34 26.72 -1.46
N ALA A 383 18.18 26.82 -0.42
CA ALA A 383 18.62 25.66 0.35
C ALA A 383 17.42 25.09 1.14
N THR A 384 17.03 23.88 0.82
CA THR A 384 15.86 23.20 1.42
C THR A 384 16.31 21.82 1.93
N PRO A 385 15.89 21.38 3.12
CA PRO A 385 16.18 20.02 3.58
C PRO A 385 15.70 18.98 2.55
N CYS A 386 16.53 17.97 2.27
CA CYS A 386 16.25 16.96 1.25
C CYS A 386 16.91 15.61 1.57
N GLY A 387 16.45 14.56 0.95
CA GLY A 387 16.96 13.20 1.03
C GLY A 387 16.08 12.26 1.86
N THR A 388 16.57 11.07 2.16
CA THR A 388 15.83 10.04 2.90
C THR A 388 15.77 10.37 4.39
N SER A 389 14.55 10.36 4.96
CA SER A 389 14.33 10.54 6.40
C SER A 389 13.92 9.24 7.13
N GLY A 390 13.44 8.26 6.40
CA GLY A 390 12.96 6.98 6.91
C GLY A 390 12.36 6.13 5.81
N LEU A 391 11.36 5.31 6.14
CA LEU A 391 10.69 4.40 5.22
C LEU A 391 9.21 4.78 5.02
N PHE A 392 8.70 4.48 3.83
CA PHE A 392 7.30 4.71 3.45
C PHE A 392 6.53 3.40 3.29
N GLY A 393 6.78 2.63 2.22
CA GLY A 393 6.14 1.35 1.93
C GLY A 393 6.93 0.18 2.49
N LEU A 394 6.23 -0.88 2.90
CA LEU A 394 6.84 -2.08 3.47
C LEU A 394 6.07 -3.33 3.06
N THR A 395 6.80 -4.36 2.67
CA THR A 395 6.28 -5.73 2.55
C THR A 395 7.36 -6.71 2.99
N GLY A 396 6.98 -7.94 3.34
CA GLY A 396 7.95 -8.94 3.75
C GLY A 396 7.39 -10.36 3.69
N GLU A 397 8.30 -11.32 3.82
CA GLU A 397 7.97 -12.73 3.98
C GLU A 397 8.93 -13.40 4.96
N VAL A 398 8.44 -14.43 5.64
CA VAL A 398 9.26 -15.24 6.57
C VAL A 398 9.86 -16.41 5.81
N VAL A 399 11.19 -16.49 5.79
CA VAL A 399 11.95 -17.53 5.08
C VAL A 399 12.82 -18.28 6.10
N GLY A 400 12.30 -19.38 6.64
CA GLY A 400 12.98 -20.11 7.70
C GLY A 400 13.01 -19.33 9.01
N ASP A 401 14.19 -19.04 9.52
CA ASP A 401 14.41 -18.23 10.73
C ASP A 401 14.62 -16.74 10.42
N ASP A 402 14.60 -16.36 9.15
CA ASP A 402 14.82 -15.00 8.68
C ASP A 402 13.53 -14.38 8.18
N VAL A 403 13.54 -13.04 8.06
CA VAL A 403 12.49 -12.25 7.44
C VAL A 403 13.12 -11.43 6.32
N GLU A 404 12.71 -11.69 5.08
CA GLU A 404 13.06 -10.87 3.93
C GLU A 404 12.07 -9.71 3.82
N LEU A 405 12.59 -8.49 3.84
CA LEU A 405 11.79 -7.26 3.86
C LEU A 405 12.19 -6.37 2.68
N PHE A 406 11.18 -5.77 2.05
CA PHE A 406 11.34 -4.82 0.96
C PHE A 406 10.62 -3.53 1.34
N ALA A 407 11.29 -2.41 1.14
CA ALA A 407 10.76 -1.11 1.54
C ALA A 407 11.10 -0.01 0.53
N THR A 408 10.27 1.02 0.48
CA THR A 408 10.58 2.27 -0.19
C THR A 408 10.90 3.35 0.84
N ASN A 409 11.75 4.31 0.48
CA ASN A 409 12.10 5.37 1.41
C ASN A 409 11.03 6.46 1.49
N PHE A 410 10.98 7.09 2.67
CA PHE A 410 10.31 8.38 2.88
C PHE A 410 11.32 9.51 2.68
N THR A 411 10.92 10.58 2.02
CA THR A 411 11.79 11.71 1.66
C THR A 411 11.38 13.01 2.33
N LEU A 412 12.35 13.86 2.63
CA LEU A 412 12.11 15.20 3.19
C LEU A 412 11.49 16.15 2.17
N GLY A 413 12.06 16.19 0.96
CA GLY A 413 11.53 16.96 -0.15
C GLY A 413 10.54 16.13 -0.96
N ASP A 414 9.42 16.73 -1.38
CA ASP A 414 8.35 16.04 -2.11
C ASP A 414 8.80 15.45 -3.44
N THR A 415 9.85 16.00 -4.04
CA THR A 415 10.42 15.56 -5.32
C THR A 415 11.83 14.99 -5.20
N ASP A 416 12.24 14.62 -3.98
CA ASP A 416 13.53 13.97 -3.75
C ASP A 416 13.57 12.57 -4.35
N GLN A 417 14.79 12.08 -4.57
CA GLN A 417 15.01 10.75 -5.12
C GLN A 417 14.45 9.66 -4.21
N THR A 418 13.64 8.79 -4.77
CA THR A 418 13.12 7.61 -4.09
C THR A 418 13.81 6.33 -4.54
N TYR A 419 13.83 5.34 -3.65
CA TYR A 419 14.53 4.07 -3.81
C TYR A 419 13.68 2.90 -3.34
N LEU A 420 13.93 1.73 -3.94
CA LEU A 420 13.52 0.43 -3.40
C LEU A 420 14.71 -0.18 -2.69
N TYR A 421 14.49 -0.64 -1.46
CA TYR A 421 15.47 -1.29 -0.61
C TYR A 421 15.06 -2.71 -0.26
N GLY A 422 16.06 -3.56 0.04
CA GLY A 422 15.88 -4.87 0.62
C GLY A 422 16.74 -5.03 1.87
N ILE A 423 16.25 -5.76 2.87
CA ILE A 423 16.97 -6.14 4.07
C ILE A 423 16.49 -7.51 4.56
N THR A 424 17.41 -8.30 5.11
CA THR A 424 17.08 -9.55 5.81
C THR A 424 17.37 -9.35 7.29
N ASP A 425 16.39 -9.71 8.13
CA ASP A 425 16.48 -9.63 9.59
C ASP A 425 16.18 -10.99 10.20
N VAL A 426 16.87 -11.36 11.26
CA VAL A 426 16.65 -12.63 11.98
C VAL A 426 15.38 -12.54 12.82
N LEU A 427 14.37 -13.36 12.53
CA LEU A 427 13.04 -13.29 13.15
C LEU A 427 13.08 -13.35 14.68
N GLY A 428 13.99 -14.17 15.25
CA GLY A 428 14.10 -14.39 16.70
C GLY A 428 14.86 -13.31 17.46
N ASP A 429 15.58 -12.42 16.77
CA ASP A 429 16.41 -11.43 17.43
C ASP A 429 15.58 -10.29 18.04
N THR A 430 15.95 -9.92 19.26
CA THR A 430 15.37 -8.80 20.02
C THR A 430 16.42 -7.75 20.39
N THR A 431 17.65 -7.91 19.90
CA THR A 431 18.75 -6.95 20.00
C THR A 431 19.16 -6.52 18.61
N GLY A 432 19.30 -5.22 18.38
CA GLY A 432 19.70 -4.72 17.08
C GLY A 432 21.03 -5.34 16.62
N PRO A 433 21.04 -6.05 15.50
CA PRO A 433 22.24 -6.63 14.93
C PRO A 433 23.18 -5.51 14.46
N SER A 434 24.47 -5.77 14.48
CA SER A 434 25.49 -4.81 14.04
C SER A 434 25.91 -4.97 12.58
N ASP A 435 25.39 -5.99 11.89
CA ASP A 435 25.81 -6.44 10.55
C ASP A 435 24.66 -6.48 9.53
N GLU A 436 23.44 -6.14 9.94
CA GLU A 436 22.31 -6.01 9.02
C GLU A 436 22.26 -4.60 8.41
N SER A 437 22.15 -4.54 7.12
CA SER A 437 22.14 -3.28 6.38
C SER A 437 21.21 -3.37 5.17
N PHE A 438 20.49 -2.29 4.89
CA PHE A 438 19.70 -2.16 3.69
C PHE A 438 20.59 -2.15 2.42
N THR A 439 20.14 -2.90 1.43
CA THR A 439 20.70 -2.85 0.08
C THR A 439 19.78 -2.01 -0.79
N GLU A 440 20.33 -0.99 -1.46
CA GLU A 440 19.61 -0.28 -2.51
C GLU A 440 19.44 -1.21 -3.72
N LEU A 441 18.19 -1.54 -4.05
CA LEU A 441 17.83 -2.44 -5.13
C LEU A 441 17.53 -1.70 -6.42
N PHE A 442 16.93 -0.51 -6.32
CA PHE A 442 16.54 0.29 -7.47
C PHE A 442 16.35 1.74 -7.10
N ALA A 443 16.85 2.65 -7.95
CA ALA A 443 16.59 4.09 -7.87
C ALA A 443 15.50 4.48 -8.86
N ALA A 444 14.53 5.30 -8.42
CA ALA A 444 13.47 5.79 -9.29
C ALA A 444 14.05 6.54 -10.49
N PRO A 445 13.58 6.27 -11.72
CA PRO A 445 13.89 7.12 -12.87
C PRO A 445 13.42 8.56 -12.63
N ALA A 446 14.06 9.52 -13.27
CA ALA A 446 13.59 10.90 -13.22
C ALA A 446 12.12 11.03 -13.65
N ASP A 447 11.40 11.99 -13.08
CA ASP A 447 9.94 12.16 -13.24
C ASP A 447 9.12 10.97 -12.74
N THR A 448 9.65 10.21 -11.79
CA THR A 448 8.91 9.16 -11.06
C THR A 448 9.21 9.20 -9.57
N THR A 449 8.24 8.78 -8.78
CA THR A 449 8.36 8.61 -7.33
C THR A 449 7.87 7.21 -6.96
N LEU A 450 8.73 6.39 -6.34
CA LEU A 450 8.36 5.08 -5.80
C LEU A 450 7.58 5.27 -4.51
N LYS A 451 6.50 4.49 -4.32
CA LYS A 451 5.60 4.58 -3.17
C LYS A 451 5.41 3.23 -2.47
N GLY A 452 4.23 2.66 -2.53
CA GLY A 452 3.93 1.38 -1.90
C GLY A 452 4.68 0.21 -2.55
N VAL A 453 4.92 -0.84 -1.78
CA VAL A 453 5.56 -2.07 -2.23
C VAL A 453 4.78 -3.28 -1.76
N SER A 454 4.67 -4.30 -2.60
CA SER A 454 3.97 -5.54 -2.31
C SER A 454 4.55 -6.72 -3.09
N PHE A 455 4.28 -7.94 -2.67
CA PHE A 455 4.52 -9.10 -3.53
C PHE A 455 3.56 -9.13 -4.71
N ALA A 456 3.97 -9.80 -5.78
CA ALA A 456 3.11 -10.05 -6.94
C ALA A 456 1.90 -10.92 -6.56
N PRO A 457 0.72 -10.69 -7.17
CA PRO A 457 -0.46 -11.49 -6.89
C PRO A 457 -0.30 -12.91 -7.44
N VAL A 458 -0.83 -13.89 -6.71
CA VAL A 458 -0.77 -15.30 -7.11
C VAL A 458 -1.97 -15.61 -8.03
N PRO A 459 -1.74 -16.12 -9.26
CA PRO A 459 -2.82 -16.54 -10.12
C PRO A 459 -3.66 -17.66 -9.50
N GLU A 460 -4.95 -17.70 -9.81
CA GLU A 460 -5.77 -18.85 -9.43
C GLU A 460 -5.13 -20.14 -9.97
N PRO A 461 -5.01 -21.19 -9.14
CA PRO A 461 -4.49 -22.45 -9.62
C PRO A 461 -5.27 -22.90 -10.85
N GLY A 462 -4.57 -23.24 -11.95
CA GLY A 462 -5.18 -23.77 -13.17
C GLY A 462 -5.91 -25.11 -12.96
N THR A 463 -6.12 -25.53 -11.72
CA THR A 463 -6.90 -26.70 -11.28
C THR A 463 -8.30 -26.72 -11.88
N TRP A 464 -8.96 -25.56 -12.02
CA TRP A 464 -10.27 -25.49 -12.69
C TRP A 464 -10.17 -25.83 -14.16
N ALA A 465 -9.13 -25.38 -14.87
CA ALA A 465 -8.90 -25.73 -16.28
C ALA A 465 -8.55 -27.23 -16.40
N LEU A 466 -7.77 -27.79 -15.51
CA LEU A 466 -7.46 -29.21 -15.45
C LEU A 466 -8.68 -30.05 -15.07
N LEU A 467 -9.50 -29.59 -14.13
CA LEU A 467 -10.74 -30.26 -13.73
C LEU A 467 -11.77 -30.27 -14.87
N LEU A 468 -12.00 -29.13 -15.51
CA LEU A 468 -12.90 -29.03 -16.68
C LEU A 468 -12.36 -29.81 -17.88
N GLY A 469 -11.06 -29.78 -18.12
CA GLY A 469 -10.38 -30.59 -19.15
C GLY A 469 -10.49 -32.08 -18.84
N GLY A 470 -10.32 -32.47 -17.59
CA GLY A 470 -10.49 -33.86 -17.11
C GLY A 470 -11.93 -34.36 -17.26
N PHE A 471 -12.92 -33.58 -16.89
CA PHE A 471 -14.33 -33.93 -17.09
C PHE A 471 -14.73 -33.97 -18.57
N ALA A 472 -14.22 -33.07 -19.39
CA ALA A 472 -14.45 -33.08 -20.84
C ALA A 472 -13.85 -34.35 -21.50
N MET A 473 -12.66 -34.78 -21.08
CA MET A 473 -12.04 -36.03 -21.55
C MET A 473 -12.82 -37.25 -21.11
N ILE A 474 -13.23 -37.32 -19.84
CA ILE A 474 -14.05 -38.45 -19.31
C ILE A 474 -15.40 -38.49 -20.01
N GLY A 475 -16.08 -37.36 -20.18
CA GLY A 475 -17.34 -37.25 -20.90
C GLY A 475 -17.23 -37.68 -22.38
N GLY A 476 -16.13 -37.31 -23.04
CA GLY A 476 -15.82 -37.76 -24.41
C GLY A 476 -15.57 -39.26 -24.53
N LEU A 477 -14.88 -39.85 -23.56
CA LEU A 477 -14.65 -41.31 -23.51
C LEU A 477 -15.91 -42.11 -23.22
N LEU A 478 -16.77 -41.62 -22.35
CA LEU A 478 -18.07 -42.25 -22.03
C LEU A 478 -19.05 -42.20 -23.21
N ARG A 479 -19.02 -41.08 -23.98
CA ARG A 479 -19.85 -40.93 -25.18
C ARG A 479 -19.43 -41.87 -26.31
N ARG A 480 -18.17 -42.29 -26.39
CA ARG A 480 -17.64 -43.26 -27.35
C ARG A 480 -17.97 -44.71 -26.98
N ARG A 481 -18.43 -45.00 -25.77
CA ARG A 481 -18.78 -46.36 -25.29
C ARG A 481 -20.28 -46.71 -25.38
N ARG A 482 -21.11 -45.94 -26.10
CA ARG A 482 -22.46 -46.39 -26.40
C ARG A 482 -22.35 -47.55 -27.44
N PRO A 483 -22.66 -48.78 -27.09
CA PRO A 483 -22.72 -49.83 -28.06
C PRO A 483 -23.98 -49.63 -28.93
N ASP A 484 -23.76 -49.50 -30.26
CA ASP A 484 -24.81 -49.71 -31.21
C ASP A 484 -25.24 -51.20 -31.13
N GLY A 485 -26.36 -51.45 -30.53
CA GLY A 485 -26.86 -52.80 -30.48
C GLY A 485 -28.10 -52.95 -29.60
N LEU A 486 -29.24 -52.79 -30.25
CA LEU A 486 -30.44 -53.63 -30.07
C LEU A 486 -31.49 -53.10 -31.06
N ALA A 487 -31.38 -53.62 -32.30
CA ALA A 487 -32.55 -53.72 -33.16
C ALA A 487 -33.00 -55.17 -33.07
N ALA A 488 -34.20 -55.37 -32.57
CA ALA A 488 -34.99 -56.55 -32.76
C ALA A 488 -36.12 -56.26 -33.71
#